data_cc82ed0ec580ce7583b29b62b349cb91
#
_entry.id   cc82ed0ec580ce7583b29b62b349cb91
#
_cell.length_a   1.000
_cell.length_b   1.000
_cell.length_c   1.000
_cell.angle_alpha   90.00
_cell.angle_beta   90.00
_cell.angle_gamma   90.00
#
_symmetry.space_group_name_H-M   'P 1'
#
loop_
_entity.id
_entity.type
_entity.pdbx_description
1 polymer ?
#
loop_
_entity_poly.entity_id
_entity_poly.type
_entity_poly.pdbx_seq_one_letter_code
_entity_poly.pdbx_strand_id
1 'polypeptide(L)'
;MPANVVSLIPIGTRPLIPPRDDLWDALGSALPALHAGDILAITSKVVAIHQGRCVPVAEVGDREELVATEADAWIGRASSRYGITLSIKGGTLVASAGIDASNANDHYVLWPTAPNESAAEIGRRLRREHGVDKLGVILTDS
;
A
#
# COMPACT_ATOMS: atom_id res chain seq x y z
N MET A 1 -28.87 -19.97 -12.59
CA MET A 1 -27.69 -19.84 -11.70
C MET A 1 -27.89 -18.60 -10.88
N PRO A 2 -27.83 -18.63 -9.55
CA PRO A 2 -27.79 -17.39 -8.80
C PRO A 2 -26.55 -16.61 -9.24
N ALA A 3 -26.71 -15.34 -9.50
CA ALA A 3 -25.58 -14.46 -9.80
C ALA A 3 -24.64 -14.48 -8.59
N ASN A 4 -23.36 -14.72 -8.82
CA ASN A 4 -22.36 -14.54 -7.77
C ASN A 4 -22.35 -13.06 -7.36
N VAL A 5 -22.94 -12.75 -6.23
CA VAL A 5 -22.96 -11.40 -5.68
C VAL A 5 -21.69 -11.20 -4.86
N VAL A 6 -20.90 -10.20 -5.23
CA VAL A 6 -19.77 -9.73 -4.42
C VAL A 6 -20.25 -8.54 -3.61
N SER A 7 -20.12 -8.63 -2.29
CA SER A 7 -20.42 -7.51 -1.39
C SER A 7 -19.13 -6.76 -1.06
N LEU A 8 -19.15 -5.43 -1.21
CA LEU A 8 -18.05 -4.56 -0.78
C LEU A 8 -18.43 -3.87 0.52
N ILE A 9 -17.62 -4.06 1.55
CA ILE A 9 -17.84 -3.49 2.87
C ILE A 9 -16.70 -2.52 3.16
N PRO A 10 -16.93 -1.21 3.17
CA PRO A 10 -15.91 -0.24 3.52
C PRO A 10 -15.56 -0.34 5.02
N ILE A 11 -14.26 -0.37 5.32
CA ILE A 11 -13.77 -0.41 6.69
C ILE A 11 -13.16 0.95 7.03
N GLY A 12 -13.80 1.68 7.94
CA GLY A 12 -13.32 2.96 8.42
C GLY A 12 -12.30 2.78 9.53
N THR A 13 -11.02 2.97 9.22
CA THR A 13 -9.95 3.00 10.23
C THR A 13 -9.65 4.44 10.65
N ARG A 14 -8.98 4.60 11.80
CA ARG A 14 -8.27 5.86 12.04
C ARG A 14 -7.20 6.08 10.97
N PRO A 15 -6.83 7.32 10.65
CA PRO A 15 -5.70 7.57 9.76
C PRO A 15 -4.39 7.03 10.37
N LEU A 16 -3.50 6.49 9.51
CA LEU A 16 -2.13 6.18 9.88
C LEU A 16 -1.26 7.41 9.62
N ILE A 17 -0.41 7.74 10.57
CA ILE A 17 0.39 8.97 10.58
C ILE A 17 1.85 8.68 10.22
N PRO A 18 2.38 9.29 9.12
CA PRO A 18 3.82 9.27 8.84
C PRO A 18 4.64 9.91 9.97
N PRO A 19 5.91 9.54 10.13
CA PRO A 19 6.67 8.65 9.25
C PRO A 19 6.44 7.16 9.54
N ARG A 20 5.80 6.79 10.64
CA ARG A 20 5.53 5.41 11.02
C ARG A 20 4.36 5.33 11.99
N ASP A 21 3.47 4.37 11.74
CA ASP A 21 2.31 4.10 12.60
C ASP A 21 1.98 2.61 12.60
N ASP A 22 1.16 2.16 13.54
CA ASP A 22 0.84 0.74 13.66
C ASP A 22 -0.44 0.38 12.90
N LEU A 23 -0.28 -0.41 11.83
CA LEU A 23 -1.37 -0.96 11.04
C LEU A 23 -2.30 -1.84 11.89
N TRP A 24 -1.73 -2.60 12.81
CA TRP A 24 -2.51 -3.56 13.62
C TRP A 24 -3.40 -2.86 14.63
N ASP A 25 -2.92 -1.77 15.21
CA ASP A 25 -3.71 -0.92 16.08
C ASP A 25 -4.89 -0.28 15.32
N ALA A 26 -4.64 0.19 14.09
CA ALA A 26 -5.68 0.76 13.23
C ALA A 26 -6.72 -0.28 12.78
N LEU A 27 -6.29 -1.50 12.45
CA LEU A 27 -7.18 -2.58 12.02
C LEU A 27 -7.94 -3.21 13.20
N GLY A 28 -7.28 -3.42 14.32
CA GLY A 28 -7.86 -4.18 15.45
C GLY A 28 -9.14 -3.60 15.99
N SER A 29 -9.31 -2.27 15.93
CA SER A 29 -10.54 -1.58 16.34
C SER A 29 -11.60 -1.44 15.25
N ALA A 30 -11.23 -1.65 13.99
CA ALA A 30 -12.06 -1.33 12.84
C ALA A 30 -12.57 -2.56 12.07
N LEU A 31 -11.83 -3.68 12.13
CA LEU A 31 -12.21 -4.87 11.38
C LEU A 31 -13.52 -5.50 11.93
N PRO A 32 -14.49 -5.77 11.05
CA PRO A 32 -15.64 -6.59 11.40
C PRO A 32 -15.21 -8.05 11.60
N ALA A 33 -16.15 -8.89 12.02
CA ALA A 33 -15.94 -10.33 12.00
C ALA A 33 -15.62 -10.80 10.58
N LEU A 34 -14.47 -11.46 10.40
CA LEU A 34 -14.05 -12.01 9.12
C LEU A 34 -14.55 -13.44 8.98
N HIS A 35 -14.91 -13.81 7.76
CA HIS A 35 -15.45 -15.13 7.42
C HIS A 35 -14.58 -15.84 6.38
N ALA A 36 -14.70 -17.14 6.30
CA ALA A 36 -14.01 -17.92 5.29
C ALA A 36 -14.46 -17.52 3.87
N GLY A 37 -13.52 -17.16 3.04
CA GLY A 37 -13.76 -16.68 1.68
C GLY A 37 -13.71 -15.15 1.52
N ASP A 38 -13.60 -14.41 2.62
CA ASP A 38 -13.42 -12.96 2.54
C ASP A 38 -12.06 -12.59 1.92
N ILE A 39 -12.05 -11.42 1.28
CA ILE A 39 -10.84 -10.80 0.75
C ILE A 39 -10.73 -9.39 1.35
N LEU A 40 -9.63 -9.13 2.04
CA LEU A 40 -9.30 -7.82 2.56
C LEU A 40 -8.44 -7.08 1.55
N ALA A 41 -8.91 -5.93 1.06
CA ALA A 41 -8.13 -5.01 0.24
C ALA A 41 -7.56 -3.90 1.13
N ILE A 42 -6.25 -3.70 1.07
CA ILE A 42 -5.53 -2.71 1.87
C ILE A 42 -4.70 -1.83 0.94
N THR A 43 -4.73 -0.52 1.13
CA THR A 43 -3.88 0.35 0.31
C THR A 43 -2.40 0.15 0.67
N SER A 44 -1.54 0.13 -0.34
CA SER A 44 -0.08 0.01 -0.17
C SER A 44 0.49 1.12 0.71
N LYS A 45 -0.11 2.30 0.66
CA LYS A 45 0.27 3.45 1.49
C LYS A 45 0.26 3.13 2.99
N VAL A 46 -0.80 2.53 3.52
CA VAL A 46 -0.86 2.24 4.97
C VAL A 46 0.13 1.17 5.38
N VAL A 47 0.42 0.21 4.50
CA VAL A 47 1.46 -0.80 4.73
C VAL A 47 2.85 -0.14 4.73
N ALA A 48 3.10 0.77 3.79
CA ALA A 48 4.36 1.52 3.73
C ALA A 48 4.58 2.39 4.98
N ILE A 49 3.56 3.08 5.46
CA ILE A 49 3.64 3.84 6.73
C ILE A 49 3.93 2.92 7.90
N HIS A 50 3.28 1.76 7.98
CA HIS A 50 3.55 0.77 9.03
C HIS A 50 5.01 0.28 8.99
N GLN A 51 5.58 0.12 7.80
CA GLN A 51 6.99 -0.24 7.61
C GLN A 51 7.96 0.92 7.86
N GLY A 52 7.47 2.16 8.05
CA GLY A 52 8.30 3.36 8.15
C GLY A 52 8.92 3.77 6.82
N ARG A 53 8.31 3.41 5.69
CA ARG A 53 8.74 3.77 4.33
C ARG A 53 8.28 5.18 3.97
N CYS A 54 8.67 6.15 4.79
CA CYS A 54 8.33 7.56 4.62
C CYS A 54 9.60 8.42 4.66
N VAL A 55 9.66 9.43 3.82
CA VAL A 55 10.79 10.39 3.77
C VAL A 55 10.22 11.80 3.89
N PRO A 56 10.75 12.65 4.80
CA PRO A 56 10.32 14.03 4.91
C PRO A 56 10.52 14.79 3.59
N VAL A 57 9.52 15.52 3.14
CA VAL A 57 9.61 16.32 1.89
C VAL A 57 10.78 17.30 1.95
N ALA A 58 11.05 17.88 3.13
CA ALA A 58 12.14 18.84 3.33
C ALA A 58 13.55 18.23 3.14
N GLU A 59 13.68 16.91 3.22
CA GLU A 59 14.95 16.20 3.01
C GLU A 59 15.17 15.77 1.56
N VAL A 60 14.14 15.92 0.71
CA VAL A 60 14.17 15.54 -0.70
C VAL A 60 14.39 16.80 -1.54
N GLY A 61 15.55 16.90 -2.19
CA GLY A 61 15.86 18.02 -3.06
C GLY A 61 15.02 18.02 -4.33
N ASP A 62 15.03 16.90 -5.05
CA ASP A 62 14.22 16.68 -6.25
C ASP A 62 13.46 15.37 -6.17
N ARG A 63 12.14 15.46 -6.33
CA ARG A 63 11.26 14.27 -6.34
C ARG A 63 11.62 13.29 -7.46
N GLU A 64 12.07 13.77 -8.63
CA GLU A 64 12.44 12.87 -9.73
C GLU A 64 13.72 12.09 -9.41
N GLU A 65 14.65 12.66 -8.66
CA GLU A 65 15.83 11.93 -8.15
C GLU A 65 15.43 10.86 -7.16
N LEU A 66 14.46 11.14 -6.28
CA LEU A 66 13.91 10.13 -5.36
C LEU A 66 13.25 8.99 -6.13
N VAL A 67 12.46 9.29 -7.17
CA VAL A 67 11.85 8.30 -8.06
C VAL A 67 12.91 7.44 -8.74
N ALA A 68 13.96 8.05 -9.28
CA ALA A 68 15.05 7.33 -9.93
C ALA A 68 15.82 6.41 -8.97
N THR A 69 15.96 6.84 -7.71
CA THR A 69 16.62 6.04 -6.66
C THR A 69 15.77 4.84 -6.23
N GLU A 70 14.47 5.03 -6.15
CA GLU A 70 13.53 3.98 -5.69
C GLU A 70 13.17 2.99 -6.79
N ALA A 71 13.18 3.38 -8.06
CA ALA A 71 12.81 2.54 -9.18
C ALA A 71 13.90 1.52 -9.54
N ASP A 72 13.50 0.31 -9.92
CA ASP A 72 14.40 -0.69 -10.50
C ASP A 72 14.77 -0.34 -11.94
N ALA A 73 13.81 0.26 -12.67
CA ALA A 73 13.98 0.85 -14.00
C ALA A 73 12.95 1.95 -14.21
N TRP A 74 13.25 2.98 -15.01
CA TRP A 74 12.35 4.09 -15.23
C TRP A 74 12.56 4.79 -16.56
N ILE A 75 11.50 5.47 -17.02
CA ILE A 75 11.52 6.40 -18.14
C ILE A 75 11.08 7.76 -17.61
N GLY A 76 11.95 8.75 -17.72
CA GLY A 76 11.73 10.09 -17.17
C GLY A 76 10.56 10.82 -17.81
N ARG A 77 10.00 11.80 -17.09
CA ARG A 77 8.87 12.63 -17.50
C ARG A 77 9.03 13.28 -18.87
N ALA A 78 10.24 13.74 -19.20
CA ALA A 78 10.54 14.39 -20.47
C ALA A 78 10.33 13.48 -21.68
N SER A 79 10.49 12.16 -21.51
CA SER A 79 10.28 11.16 -22.54
C SER A 79 8.86 10.56 -22.51
N SER A 80 8.04 10.95 -21.54
CA SER A 80 6.67 10.47 -21.39
C SER A 80 5.67 11.40 -22.07
N ARG A 81 4.82 10.85 -22.92
CA ARG A 81 3.72 11.59 -23.57
C ARG A 81 2.77 12.28 -22.58
N TYR A 82 2.65 11.74 -21.39
CA TYR A 82 1.71 12.20 -20.37
C TYR A 82 2.37 12.99 -19.23
N GLY A 83 3.69 13.27 -19.33
CA GLY A 83 4.40 13.99 -18.28
C GLY A 83 4.49 13.23 -16.95
N ILE A 84 4.45 11.90 -17.01
CA ILE A 84 4.53 11.02 -15.84
C ILE A 84 5.79 10.18 -15.97
N THR A 85 6.55 10.04 -14.91
CA THR A 85 7.66 9.08 -14.84
C THR A 85 7.09 7.68 -14.74
N LEU A 86 7.31 6.86 -15.75
CA LEU A 86 6.94 5.47 -15.78
C LEU A 86 8.08 4.64 -15.20
N SER A 87 7.79 3.74 -14.30
CA SER A 87 8.81 2.97 -13.59
C SER A 87 8.43 1.51 -13.37
N ILE A 88 9.43 0.69 -13.13
CA ILE A 88 9.28 -0.66 -12.59
C ILE A 88 9.83 -0.64 -11.17
N LYS A 89 9.04 -1.15 -10.23
CA LYS A 89 9.43 -1.33 -8.84
C LYS A 89 8.98 -2.70 -8.35
N GLY A 90 9.93 -3.54 -7.90
CA GLY A 90 9.63 -4.88 -7.44
C GLY A 90 8.88 -5.74 -8.48
N GLY A 91 9.23 -5.60 -9.78
CA GLY A 91 8.57 -6.28 -10.88
C GLY A 91 7.19 -5.74 -11.27
N THR A 92 6.73 -4.66 -10.65
CA THR A 92 5.44 -4.02 -10.93
C THR A 92 5.64 -2.75 -11.73
N LEU A 93 4.87 -2.58 -12.82
CA LEU A 93 4.82 -1.33 -13.57
C LEU A 93 3.96 -0.32 -12.79
N VAL A 94 4.56 0.79 -12.38
CA VAL A 94 3.91 1.79 -11.53
C VAL A 94 4.41 3.19 -11.88
N ALA A 95 3.56 4.19 -11.76
CA ALA A 95 3.96 5.59 -11.93
C ALA A 95 4.84 6.05 -10.77
N SER A 96 5.90 6.80 -11.09
CA SER A 96 6.75 7.48 -10.11
C SER A 96 7.25 6.56 -8.97
N ALA A 97 7.63 5.33 -9.29
CA ALA A 97 8.06 4.29 -8.35
C ALA A 97 7.05 4.01 -7.21
N GLY A 98 5.77 4.34 -7.41
CA GLY A 98 4.73 4.21 -6.39
C GLY A 98 4.84 5.23 -5.24
N ILE A 99 5.60 6.31 -5.43
CA ILE A 99 5.76 7.36 -4.41
C ILE A 99 4.51 8.23 -4.37
N ASP A 100 3.87 8.28 -3.22
CA ASP A 100 2.72 9.13 -2.95
C ASP A 100 3.09 10.34 -2.08
N ALA A 101 2.60 11.51 -2.49
CA ALA A 101 2.76 12.77 -1.76
C ALA A 101 1.44 13.29 -1.18
N SER A 102 0.31 12.63 -1.47
CA SER A 102 -1.00 13.11 -1.06
C SER A 102 -1.29 12.77 0.41
N ASN A 103 -1.75 13.77 1.18
CA ASN A 103 -2.20 13.60 2.57
C ASN A 103 -1.19 12.87 3.48
N ALA A 104 0.10 13.06 3.25
CA ALA A 104 1.17 12.32 3.94
C ALA A 104 1.91 13.17 4.99
N ASN A 105 1.27 14.22 5.52
CA ASN A 105 1.79 15.02 6.63
C ASN A 105 3.26 15.43 6.42
N ASP A 106 3.53 16.14 5.31
CA ASP A 106 4.86 16.58 4.86
C ASP A 106 5.89 15.47 4.61
N HIS A 107 5.40 14.28 4.27
CA HIS A 107 6.24 13.15 3.88
C HIS A 107 5.89 12.64 2.48
N TYR A 108 6.87 12.10 1.79
CA TYR A 108 6.66 11.16 0.71
C TYR A 108 6.49 9.76 1.30
N VAL A 109 5.41 9.09 0.94
CA VAL A 109 5.22 7.67 1.26
C VAL A 109 5.74 6.85 0.09
N LEU A 110 6.72 6.01 0.35
CA LEU A 110 7.35 5.18 -0.66
C LEU A 110 6.56 3.89 -0.89
N TRP A 111 6.92 3.14 -1.93
CA TRP A 111 6.39 1.80 -2.14
C TRP A 111 6.75 0.88 -0.96
N PRO A 112 5.83 0.02 -0.48
CA PRO A 112 6.15 -0.89 0.60
C PRO A 112 7.24 -1.87 0.20
N THR A 113 8.06 -2.26 1.16
CA THR A 113 9.05 -3.33 0.97
C THR A 113 8.33 -4.66 0.86
N ALA A 114 8.73 -5.47 -0.13
CA ALA A 114 8.23 -6.84 -0.32
C ALA A 114 6.69 -6.93 -0.22
N PRO A 115 5.92 -6.25 -1.11
CA PRO A 115 4.47 -6.13 -0.96
C PRO A 115 3.74 -7.48 -0.96
N ASN A 116 4.20 -8.45 -1.75
CA ASN A 116 3.58 -9.77 -1.80
C ASN A 116 3.77 -10.54 -0.50
N GLU A 117 4.97 -10.49 0.07
CA GLU A 117 5.30 -11.08 1.36
C GLU A 117 4.52 -10.40 2.48
N SER A 118 4.40 -9.07 2.43
CA SER A 118 3.59 -8.29 3.38
C SER A 118 2.12 -8.70 3.33
N ALA A 119 1.54 -8.82 2.15
CA ALA A 119 0.17 -9.31 1.97
C ALA A 119 -0.02 -10.72 2.54
N ALA A 120 0.94 -11.61 2.27
CA ALA A 120 0.92 -12.99 2.78
C ALA A 120 1.02 -13.03 4.31
N GLU A 121 1.88 -12.19 4.90
CA GLU A 121 2.03 -12.11 6.35
C GLU A 121 0.77 -11.56 7.03
N ILE A 122 0.20 -10.49 6.50
CA ILE A 122 -1.08 -9.95 6.97
C ILE A 122 -2.16 -11.02 6.92
N GLY A 123 -2.27 -11.74 5.82
CA GLY A 123 -3.25 -12.82 5.67
C GLY A 123 -3.03 -13.96 6.67
N ARG A 124 -1.78 -14.38 6.91
CA ARG A 124 -1.48 -15.42 7.91
C ARG A 124 -1.87 -14.98 9.33
N ARG A 125 -1.56 -13.73 9.70
CA ARG A 125 -1.90 -13.18 11.00
C ARG A 125 -3.41 -13.09 11.21
N LEU A 126 -4.13 -12.51 10.25
CA LEU A 126 -5.58 -12.36 10.34
C LEU A 126 -6.30 -13.72 10.39
N ARG A 127 -5.88 -14.70 9.60
CA ARG A 127 -6.44 -16.06 9.69
C ARG A 127 -6.29 -16.64 11.08
N ARG A 128 -5.14 -16.49 11.70
CA ARG A 128 -4.86 -16.99 13.05
C ARG A 128 -5.69 -16.24 14.12
N GLU A 129 -5.75 -14.91 14.03
CA GLU A 129 -6.45 -14.07 15.02
C GLU A 129 -7.97 -14.22 14.94
N HIS A 130 -8.52 -14.41 13.75
CA HIS A 130 -9.98 -14.56 13.55
C HIS A 130 -10.45 -16.01 13.45
N GLY A 131 -9.54 -16.99 13.51
CA GLY A 131 -9.92 -18.40 13.43
C GLY A 131 -10.52 -18.83 12.09
N VAL A 132 -10.11 -18.19 10.98
CA VAL A 132 -10.59 -18.48 9.62
C VAL A 132 -9.51 -19.11 8.76
N ASP A 133 -9.83 -20.19 8.04
CA ASP A 133 -8.84 -20.90 7.23
C ASP A 133 -8.61 -20.27 5.87
N LYS A 134 -9.63 -19.62 5.31
CA LYS A 134 -9.60 -19.04 3.96
C LYS A 134 -9.85 -17.55 4.05
N LEU A 135 -8.80 -16.76 3.88
CA LEU A 135 -8.85 -15.31 3.80
C LEU A 135 -7.79 -14.84 2.79
N GLY A 136 -8.22 -14.05 1.82
CA GLY A 136 -7.33 -13.38 0.88
C GLY A 136 -6.92 -11.99 1.38
N VAL A 137 -5.72 -11.54 1.01
CA VAL A 137 -5.29 -10.14 1.20
C VAL A 137 -4.73 -9.62 -0.11
N ILE A 138 -5.18 -8.46 -0.52
CA ILE A 138 -4.72 -7.74 -1.71
C ILE A 138 -4.19 -6.39 -1.27
N LEU A 139 -2.96 -6.06 -1.64
CA LEU A 139 -2.46 -4.69 -1.55
C LEU A 139 -2.82 -3.96 -2.85
N THR A 140 -3.50 -2.84 -2.71
CA THR A 140 -3.92 -2.00 -3.84
C THR A 140 -3.08 -0.73 -3.89
N ASP A 141 -2.93 -0.16 -5.07
CA ASP A 141 -2.47 1.21 -5.22
C ASP A 141 -3.52 2.18 -4.64
N SER A 142 -3.11 3.38 -4.29
CA SER A 142 -3.95 4.39 -3.62
C SER A 142 -4.30 5.54 -4.55
#